data_101505b4f61c9a6ef8c3e9d1c9cc6687
#
_entry.id   101505b4f61c9a6ef8c3e9d1c9cc6687
#
_cell.length_a   1.000
_cell.length_b   1.000
_cell.length_c   1.000
_cell.angle_alpha   90.00
_cell.angle_beta   90.00
_cell.angle_gamma   90.00
#
_symmetry.space_group_name_H-M   'P 1'
#
loop_
_entity.id
_entity.type
_entity.pdbx_description
1 polymer ?
#
loop_
_entity_poly.entity_id
_entity_poly.type
_entity_poly.pdbx_seq_one_letter_code
_entity_poly.pdbx_strand_id
1 'polypeptide(L)'
;MPFLVLTALACGCTSMKPLALQQAALPKDQVDARGLYTENCATCHGQDGRGETFHGWLVGAQNFTATKWQTDTTEAEIVKAIKTGPWVMPVFEKKLSAAEIEALADYVRAFKPAG
;
A
#
# COMPACT_ATOMS: atom_id res chain seq x y z
N MET A 1 39.86 25.41 -35.24
CA MET A 1 39.77 24.06 -34.74
C MET A 1 38.47 23.94 -33.96
N PRO A 2 37.45 23.29 -34.46
CA PRO A 2 36.25 23.09 -33.66
C PRO A 2 36.47 21.97 -32.67
N PHE A 3 36.32 22.28 -31.38
CA PHE A 3 36.29 21.24 -30.32
C PHE A 3 34.98 20.48 -30.40
N LEU A 4 35.04 19.22 -30.80
CA LEU A 4 33.92 18.30 -30.73
C LEU A 4 33.69 17.96 -29.24
N VAL A 5 32.67 18.54 -28.64
CA VAL A 5 32.21 18.12 -27.31
C VAL A 5 31.42 16.84 -27.51
N LEU A 6 32.04 15.71 -27.22
CA LEU A 6 31.36 14.42 -27.18
C LEU A 6 30.53 14.40 -25.89
N THR A 7 29.24 14.74 -25.99
CA THR A 7 28.31 14.49 -24.88
C THR A 7 28.06 13.00 -24.80
N ALA A 8 28.69 12.35 -23.84
CA ALA A 8 28.35 10.98 -23.48
C ALA A 8 26.92 10.96 -22.96
N LEU A 9 25.98 10.39 -23.73
CA LEU A 9 24.69 10.00 -23.20
C LEU A 9 24.96 8.88 -22.20
N ALA A 10 24.92 9.23 -20.92
CA ALA A 10 24.86 8.22 -19.86
C ALA A 10 23.49 7.55 -19.96
N CYS A 11 23.46 6.36 -20.53
CA CYS A 11 22.30 5.48 -20.48
C CYS A 11 22.15 5.02 -19.02
N GLY A 12 21.40 5.80 -18.20
CA GLY A 12 21.11 5.45 -16.83
C GLY A 12 20.19 4.24 -16.81
N CYS A 13 20.73 3.06 -16.47
CA CYS A 13 19.90 1.94 -16.06
C CYS A 13 19.15 2.37 -14.80
N THR A 14 17.90 2.84 -14.98
CA THR A 14 17.00 3.07 -13.85
C THR A 14 16.60 1.72 -13.30
N SER A 15 17.23 1.32 -12.21
CA SER A 15 16.81 0.16 -11.42
C SER A 15 15.38 0.41 -10.93
N MET A 16 14.43 -0.43 -11.35
CA MET A 16 13.04 -0.34 -10.89
C MET A 16 12.97 -0.76 -9.43
N LYS A 17 12.94 0.22 -8.54
CA LYS A 17 12.74 -0.01 -7.10
C LYS A 17 11.27 -0.32 -6.81
N PRO A 18 10.96 -1.17 -5.82
CA PRO A 18 9.59 -1.33 -5.32
C PRO A 18 8.96 0.01 -4.96
N LEU A 19 7.65 0.15 -5.19
CA LEU A 19 6.93 1.41 -4.95
C LEU A 19 7.12 1.96 -3.52
N ALA A 20 7.10 1.08 -2.52
CA ALA A 20 7.35 1.45 -1.14
C ALA A 20 8.72 2.14 -0.94
N LEU A 21 9.79 1.64 -1.57
CA LEU A 21 11.11 2.25 -1.48
C LEU A 21 11.20 3.60 -2.22
N GLN A 22 10.39 3.80 -3.26
CA GLN A 22 10.32 5.06 -4.01
C GLN A 22 9.61 6.16 -3.22
N GLN A 23 8.68 5.78 -2.35
CA GLN A 23 7.80 6.69 -1.63
C GLN A 23 8.14 6.86 -0.15
N ALA A 24 9.14 6.14 0.37
CA ALA A 24 9.46 6.08 1.81
C ALA A 24 9.72 7.45 2.46
N ALA A 25 10.18 8.45 1.70
CA ALA A 25 10.46 9.81 2.16
C ALA A 25 9.31 10.81 1.87
N LEU A 26 8.21 10.35 1.25
CA LEU A 26 7.09 11.23 0.90
C LEU A 26 6.19 11.50 2.11
N PRO A 27 5.63 12.71 2.23
CA PRO A 27 4.55 12.95 3.17
C PRO A 27 3.29 12.19 2.75
N LYS A 28 2.40 11.93 3.71
CA LYS A 28 1.19 11.12 3.53
C LYS A 28 0.33 11.51 2.32
N ASP A 29 0.14 12.79 2.10
CA ASP A 29 -0.69 13.35 1.01
C ASP A 29 -0.11 13.15 -0.40
N GLN A 30 1.18 12.79 -0.48
CA GLN A 30 1.87 12.51 -1.74
C GLN A 30 2.09 11.01 -1.98
N VAL A 31 1.71 10.16 -1.04
CA VAL A 31 1.85 8.70 -1.16
C VAL A 31 0.83 8.16 -2.15
N ASP A 32 1.27 7.32 -3.09
CA ASP A 32 0.38 6.53 -3.94
C ASP A 32 -0.16 5.32 -3.16
N ALA A 33 -1.17 5.57 -2.33
CA ALA A 33 -1.79 4.54 -1.51
C ALA A 33 -2.44 3.42 -2.34
N ARG A 34 -3.01 3.75 -3.50
CA ARG A 34 -3.58 2.75 -4.41
C ARG A 34 -2.53 1.79 -4.95
N GLY A 35 -1.40 2.31 -5.39
CA GLY A 35 -0.28 1.49 -5.86
C GLY A 35 0.26 0.60 -4.76
N LEU A 36 0.46 1.14 -3.56
CA LEU A 36 0.91 0.36 -2.39
C LEU A 36 -0.09 -0.72 -2.00
N TYR A 37 -1.39 -0.41 -2.02
CA TYR A 37 -2.45 -1.38 -1.76
C TYR A 37 -2.44 -2.51 -2.79
N THR A 38 -2.34 -2.17 -4.05
CA THR A 38 -2.28 -3.14 -5.16
C THR A 38 -1.10 -4.10 -4.99
N GLU A 39 0.08 -3.59 -4.65
CA GLU A 39 1.28 -4.41 -4.48
C GLU A 39 1.27 -5.30 -3.23
N ASN A 40 0.67 -4.82 -2.13
CA ASN A 40 0.88 -5.43 -0.82
C ASN A 40 -0.38 -6.03 -0.18
N CYS A 41 -1.56 -5.60 -0.58
CA CYS A 41 -2.81 -5.93 0.12
C CYS A 41 -3.83 -6.65 -0.78
N ALA A 42 -3.90 -6.30 -2.04
CA ALA A 42 -4.96 -6.73 -2.94
C ALA A 42 -4.97 -8.25 -3.21
N THR A 43 -3.85 -8.93 -3.10
CA THR A 43 -3.78 -10.39 -3.29
C THR A 43 -4.72 -11.13 -2.33
N CYS A 44 -4.83 -10.68 -1.10
CA CYS A 44 -5.75 -11.24 -0.10
C CYS A 44 -7.05 -10.45 0.00
N HIS A 45 -6.96 -9.12 0.13
CA HIS A 45 -8.14 -8.28 0.38
C HIS A 45 -8.94 -7.92 -0.88
N GLY A 46 -8.40 -8.15 -2.08
CA GLY A 46 -9.01 -7.79 -3.36
C GLY A 46 -8.84 -6.31 -3.71
N GLN A 47 -8.87 -5.98 -5.00
CA GLN A 47 -8.85 -4.57 -5.45
C GLN A 47 -10.10 -3.81 -5.00
N ASP A 48 -11.22 -4.51 -4.83
CA ASP A 48 -12.48 -3.99 -4.33
C ASP A 48 -12.60 -4.00 -2.79
N GLY A 49 -11.59 -4.50 -2.09
CA GLY A 49 -11.54 -4.58 -0.63
C GLY A 49 -12.43 -5.65 0.00
N ARG A 50 -13.05 -6.51 -0.78
CA ARG A 50 -14.03 -7.51 -0.27
C ARG A 50 -13.40 -8.75 0.33
N GLY A 51 -12.11 -9.00 0.06
CA GLY A 51 -11.45 -10.23 0.51
C GLY A 51 -11.89 -11.48 -0.26
N GLU A 52 -12.60 -11.33 -1.37
CA GLU A 52 -13.13 -12.41 -2.20
C GLU A 52 -12.11 -12.86 -3.26
N THR A 53 -10.87 -13.06 -2.85
CA THR A 53 -9.81 -13.63 -3.67
C THR A 53 -9.54 -15.07 -3.22
N PHE A 54 -8.84 -15.86 -4.04
CA PHE A 54 -8.44 -17.21 -3.64
C PHE A 54 -7.62 -17.19 -2.34
N HIS A 55 -6.62 -16.32 -2.26
CA HIS A 55 -5.81 -16.17 -1.05
C HIS A 55 -6.62 -15.62 0.12
N GLY A 56 -7.47 -14.64 -0.14
CA GLY A 56 -8.35 -14.06 0.89
C GLY A 56 -9.29 -15.08 1.50
N TRP A 57 -9.84 -15.95 0.68
CA TRP A 57 -10.69 -17.05 1.15
C TRP A 57 -9.91 -18.05 2.02
N LEU A 58 -8.70 -18.42 1.60
CA LEU A 58 -7.85 -19.36 2.36
C LEU A 58 -7.48 -18.85 3.75
N VAL A 59 -7.23 -17.56 3.88
CA VAL A 59 -6.74 -16.95 5.14
C VAL A 59 -7.81 -16.17 5.91
N GLY A 60 -9.03 -16.09 5.39
CA GLY A 60 -10.10 -15.33 6.02
C GLY A 60 -9.85 -13.82 6.02
N ALA A 61 -9.39 -13.27 4.89
CA ALA A 61 -9.11 -11.84 4.78
C ALA A 61 -10.36 -10.99 5.04
N GLN A 62 -10.19 -9.91 5.82
CA GLN A 62 -11.27 -9.01 6.17
C GLN A 62 -11.90 -8.35 4.93
N ASN A 63 -13.22 -8.29 4.90
CA ASN A 63 -13.97 -7.50 3.93
C ASN A 63 -14.08 -6.05 4.41
N PHE A 64 -13.36 -5.14 3.76
CA PHE A 64 -13.36 -3.71 4.11
C PHE A 64 -14.63 -2.98 3.69
N THR A 65 -15.46 -3.56 2.83
CA THR A 65 -16.73 -2.95 2.43
C THR A 65 -17.86 -3.24 3.42
N ALA A 66 -17.64 -4.09 4.41
CA ALA A 66 -18.62 -4.41 5.43
C ALA A 66 -18.88 -3.21 6.36
N THR A 67 -20.10 -2.69 6.35
CA THR A 67 -20.48 -1.52 7.16
C THR A 67 -20.19 -1.71 8.64
N LYS A 68 -20.51 -2.87 9.18
CA LYS A 68 -20.26 -3.19 10.59
C LYS A 68 -18.77 -3.10 10.93
N TRP A 69 -17.91 -3.67 10.09
CA TRP A 69 -16.46 -3.60 10.32
C TRP A 69 -15.96 -2.15 10.27
N GLN A 70 -16.39 -1.37 9.29
CA GLN A 70 -16.03 0.05 9.17
C GLN A 70 -16.48 0.89 10.37
N THR A 71 -17.62 0.53 10.96
CA THR A 71 -18.14 1.22 12.15
C THR A 71 -17.42 0.83 13.43
N ASP A 72 -17.13 -0.47 13.59
CA ASP A 72 -16.59 -1.02 14.83
C ASP A 72 -15.06 -0.89 14.92
N THR A 73 -14.36 -0.71 13.79
CA THR A 73 -12.90 -0.64 13.74
C THR A 73 -12.43 0.80 13.66
N THR A 74 -11.58 1.20 14.58
CA THR A 74 -10.96 2.53 14.58
C THR A 74 -9.82 2.62 13.57
N GLU A 75 -9.48 3.84 13.17
CA GLU A 75 -8.32 4.06 12.29
C GLU A 75 -7.01 3.61 12.95
N ALA A 76 -6.87 3.84 14.25
CA ALA A 76 -5.71 3.37 15.01
C ALA A 76 -5.57 1.85 15.00
N GLU A 77 -6.67 1.11 15.02
CA GLU A 77 -6.66 -0.35 14.89
C GLU A 77 -6.27 -0.80 13.49
N ILE A 78 -6.69 -0.11 12.45
CA ILE A 78 -6.27 -0.36 11.08
C ILE A 78 -4.75 -0.14 10.94
N VAL A 79 -4.25 0.99 11.41
CA VAL A 79 -2.81 1.30 11.42
C VAL A 79 -2.03 0.23 12.17
N LYS A 80 -2.49 -0.17 13.36
CA LYS A 80 -1.86 -1.22 14.16
C LYS A 80 -1.81 -2.56 13.42
N ALA A 81 -2.91 -2.95 12.77
CA ALA A 81 -2.98 -4.20 12.01
C ALA A 81 -1.97 -4.20 10.84
N ILE A 82 -1.86 -3.10 10.11
CA ILE A 82 -0.87 -2.98 9.03
C ILE A 82 0.56 -3.08 9.60
N LYS A 83 0.84 -2.41 10.70
CA LYS A 83 2.16 -2.44 11.34
C LYS A 83 2.55 -3.83 11.81
N THR A 84 1.66 -4.51 12.52
CA THR A 84 1.98 -5.70 13.31
C THR A 84 1.65 -7.02 12.62
N GLY A 85 0.84 -7.01 11.57
CA GLY A 85 0.48 -8.18 10.78
C GLY A 85 -0.19 -9.29 11.59
N PRO A 86 -1.46 -9.12 12.02
CA PRO A 86 -2.17 -10.15 12.77
C PRO A 86 -2.34 -11.43 11.94
N TRP A 87 -2.22 -12.58 12.59
CA TRP A 87 -2.34 -13.91 11.99
C TRP A 87 -1.34 -14.13 10.85
N VAL A 88 -1.82 -14.39 9.67
CA VAL A 88 -1.00 -14.62 8.46
C VAL A 88 -0.73 -13.36 7.65
N MET A 89 -1.27 -12.24 8.06
CA MET A 89 -1.01 -10.95 7.40
C MET A 89 0.46 -10.55 7.61
N PRO A 90 1.18 -10.11 6.57
CA PRO A 90 2.57 -9.68 6.71
C PRO A 90 2.73 -8.48 7.65
N VAL A 91 3.87 -8.39 8.31
CA VAL A 91 4.28 -7.25 9.13
C VAL A 91 4.85 -6.16 8.22
N PHE A 92 4.23 -5.00 8.17
CA PHE A 92 4.62 -3.94 7.25
C PHE A 92 5.44 -2.80 7.89
N GLU A 93 5.53 -2.72 9.23
CA GLU A 93 6.22 -1.59 9.88
C GLU A 93 7.72 -1.49 9.51
N LYS A 94 8.35 -2.60 9.13
CA LYS A 94 9.74 -2.64 8.68
C LYS A 94 9.89 -2.37 7.17
N LYS A 95 8.82 -2.46 6.41
CA LYS A 95 8.80 -2.33 4.95
C LYS A 95 8.27 -0.99 4.49
N LEU A 96 7.31 -0.43 5.23
CA LEU A 96 6.62 0.80 4.91
C LEU A 96 6.91 1.89 5.95
N SER A 97 6.97 3.13 5.51
CA SER A 97 7.07 4.30 6.41
C SER A 97 5.77 4.52 7.17
N ALA A 98 5.82 5.30 8.24
CA ALA A 98 4.63 5.70 8.99
C ALA A 98 3.62 6.42 8.09
N ALA A 99 4.06 7.32 7.21
CA ALA A 99 3.20 8.05 6.28
C ALA A 99 2.53 7.11 5.26
N GLU A 100 3.25 6.12 4.76
CA GLU A 100 2.71 5.09 3.86
C GLU A 100 1.66 4.23 4.55
N ILE A 101 1.88 3.84 5.79
CA ILE A 101 0.92 3.07 6.59
C ILE A 101 -0.34 3.88 6.87
N GLU A 102 -0.21 5.14 7.24
CA GLU A 102 -1.36 6.03 7.45
C GLU A 102 -2.15 6.26 6.16
N ALA A 103 -1.46 6.45 5.02
CA ALA A 103 -2.11 6.58 3.72
C ALA A 103 -2.87 5.30 3.32
N LEU A 104 -2.33 4.13 3.63
CA LEU A 104 -3.02 2.85 3.43
C LEU A 104 -4.23 2.70 4.35
N ALA A 105 -4.15 3.15 5.59
CA ALA A 105 -5.31 3.16 6.50
C ALA A 105 -6.44 4.04 5.97
N ASP A 106 -6.14 5.22 5.45
CA ASP A 106 -7.12 6.08 4.78
C ASP A 106 -7.71 5.40 3.54
N TYR A 107 -6.89 4.71 2.76
CA TYR A 107 -7.34 3.97 1.58
C TYR A 107 -8.31 2.85 1.94
N VAL A 108 -8.04 2.11 3.02
CA VAL A 108 -8.94 1.08 3.56
C VAL A 108 -10.26 1.69 4.03
N ARG A 109 -10.22 2.87 4.65
CA ARG A 109 -11.45 3.60 5.02
C ARG A 109 -12.31 3.98 3.82
N ALA A 110 -11.69 4.26 2.68
CA ALA A 110 -12.40 4.65 1.46
C ALA A 110 -13.24 3.51 0.87
N PHE A 111 -13.04 2.26 1.28
CA PHE A 111 -13.94 1.15 0.93
C PHE A 111 -15.28 1.18 1.68
N LYS A 112 -15.46 2.06 2.64
CA LYS A 112 -16.73 2.22 3.34
C LYS A 112 -17.85 2.47 2.33
N PRO A 113 -18.94 1.69 2.38
CA PRO A 113 -20.09 1.93 1.50
C PRO A 113 -20.64 3.34 1.65
N ALA A 114 -21.03 3.95 0.54
CA ALA A 114 -21.70 5.24 0.54
C ALA A 114 -23.12 5.08 1.12
N GLY A 115 -23.43 5.87 2.12
CA GLY A 115 -24.74 5.93 2.73
C GLY A 115 -24.94 5.14 3.96
#